data_41d1e1e9f335163be7b1c0a24214da8a
#
_entry.id   41d1e1e9f335163be7b1c0a24214da8a
#
_cell.length_a   1.000
_cell.length_b   1.000
_cell.length_c   1.000
_cell.angle_alpha   90.00
_cell.angle_beta   90.00
_cell.angle_gamma   90.00
#
_symmetry.space_group_name_H-M   'P 1'
#
loop_
_entity.id
_entity.type
_entity.pdbx_description
1 polymer ?
#
loop_
_entity_poly.entity_id
_entity_poly.type
_entity_poly.pdbx_seq_one_letter_code
_entity_poly.pdbx_strand_id
1 'polypeptide(L)'
;MADILLLDNVDSFTYNLVDQLRASGHQVVIYRNQIAAEIIIARLQQMEQPILMLSPGPGTPADAGCMPELLQRLRGQMPIIGICLGHQAIVEAYGGHVGQAGEILHGKASSITHDNQGMFAGMANPLPVARYHSLVGSNIPAGLTVNARFGDMVMAVRHDEHRVCGFQFHPESILTTQGARLLEQTLAWALAK
;
A
#
# COMPACT_ATOMS: atom_id res chain seq x y z
N MET A 1 -10.98 -14.44 -5.68
CA MET A 1 -9.96 -13.99 -6.61
C MET A 1 -10.15 -12.50 -6.87
N ALA A 2 -9.09 -11.71 -6.72
CA ALA A 2 -9.13 -10.28 -6.99
C ALA A 2 -8.64 -9.97 -8.40
N ASP A 3 -9.11 -8.86 -8.96
CA ASP A 3 -8.68 -8.33 -10.25
C ASP A 3 -7.89 -7.04 -9.96
N ILE A 4 -6.58 -7.11 -10.06
CA ILE A 4 -5.67 -6.09 -9.55
C ILE A 4 -4.99 -5.37 -10.70
N LEU A 5 -5.06 -4.02 -10.70
CA LEU A 5 -4.17 -3.20 -11.50
C LEU A 5 -3.08 -2.67 -10.58
N LEU A 6 -1.84 -3.06 -10.87
CA LEU A 6 -0.67 -2.62 -10.10
C LEU A 6 0.01 -1.47 -10.84
N LEU A 7 0.07 -0.32 -10.18
CA LEU A 7 0.84 0.82 -10.67
C LEU A 7 2.30 0.62 -10.27
N ASP A 8 3.16 0.40 -11.26
CA ASP A 8 4.58 0.21 -11.04
C ASP A 8 5.30 1.56 -10.94
N ASN A 9 5.82 1.86 -9.78
CA ASN A 9 6.61 3.07 -9.50
C ASN A 9 8.10 2.87 -9.77
N VAL A 10 8.43 1.95 -10.67
CA VAL A 10 9.80 1.65 -11.09
C VAL A 10 10.64 1.16 -9.91
N ASP A 11 10.21 0.05 -9.33
CA ASP A 11 10.84 -0.55 -8.16
C ASP A 11 11.26 -1.99 -8.42
N SER A 12 12.44 -2.37 -7.89
CA SER A 12 12.95 -3.74 -8.04
C SER A 12 12.10 -4.80 -7.32
N PHE A 13 11.34 -4.41 -6.30
CA PHE A 13 10.46 -5.33 -5.55
C PHE A 13 9.10 -5.56 -6.19
N THR A 14 8.77 -4.82 -7.25
CA THR A 14 7.46 -4.93 -7.92
C THR A 14 7.19 -6.35 -8.40
N TYR A 15 8.19 -7.02 -8.98
CA TYR A 15 8.01 -8.38 -9.51
C TYR A 15 7.77 -9.40 -8.40
N ASN A 16 8.40 -9.26 -7.24
CA ASN A 16 8.13 -10.15 -6.09
C ASN A 16 6.66 -10.03 -5.65
N LEU A 17 6.15 -8.79 -5.59
CA LEU A 17 4.76 -8.54 -5.25
C LEU A 17 3.81 -9.16 -6.28
N VAL A 18 4.08 -8.95 -7.57
CA VAL A 18 3.27 -9.52 -8.67
C VAL A 18 3.27 -11.03 -8.63
N ASP A 19 4.44 -11.64 -8.49
CA ASP A 19 4.57 -13.11 -8.43
C ASP A 19 3.79 -13.70 -7.27
N GLN A 20 3.87 -13.07 -6.11
CA GLN A 20 3.13 -13.52 -4.92
C GLN A 20 1.62 -13.45 -5.12
N LEU A 21 1.12 -12.35 -5.69
CA LEU A 21 -0.30 -12.16 -5.97
C LEU A 21 -0.80 -13.18 -7.01
N ARG A 22 -0.05 -13.39 -8.08
CA ARG A 22 -0.39 -14.36 -9.13
C ARG A 22 -0.36 -15.79 -8.60
N ALA A 23 0.63 -16.13 -7.77
CA ALA A 23 0.73 -17.44 -7.15
C ALA A 23 -0.47 -17.75 -6.25
N SER A 24 -1.09 -16.73 -5.67
CA SER A 24 -2.30 -16.86 -4.85
C SER A 24 -3.59 -16.85 -5.67
N GLY A 25 -3.50 -16.87 -6.99
CA GLY A 25 -4.66 -17.00 -7.89
C GLY A 25 -5.29 -15.69 -8.33
N HIS A 26 -4.69 -14.55 -8.03
CA HIS A 26 -5.22 -13.26 -8.44
C HIS A 26 -4.78 -12.90 -9.86
N GLN A 27 -5.61 -12.13 -10.56
CA GLN A 27 -5.25 -11.54 -11.83
C GLN A 27 -4.58 -10.20 -11.60
N VAL A 28 -3.41 -9.98 -12.23
CA VAL A 28 -2.64 -8.76 -12.04
C VAL A 28 -2.23 -8.22 -13.41
N VAL A 29 -2.62 -6.99 -13.72
CA VAL A 29 -2.10 -6.22 -14.85
C VAL A 29 -1.19 -5.12 -14.31
N ILE A 30 -0.14 -4.78 -15.05
CA ILE A 30 0.89 -3.84 -14.59
C ILE A 30 0.94 -2.65 -15.54
N TYR A 31 0.85 -1.44 -14.97
CA TYR A 31 1.01 -0.20 -15.71
C TYR A 31 2.04 0.67 -15.01
N ARG A 32 2.95 1.28 -15.76
CA ARG A 32 3.95 2.19 -15.21
C ARG A 32 3.34 3.56 -14.93
N ASN A 33 3.91 4.27 -13.97
CA ASN A 33 3.38 5.56 -13.53
C ASN A 33 3.59 6.71 -14.53
N GLN A 34 4.38 6.51 -15.60
CA GLN A 34 4.51 7.49 -16.70
C GLN A 34 3.30 7.48 -17.63
N ILE A 35 2.47 6.44 -17.57
CA ILE A 35 1.27 6.34 -18.42
C ILE A 35 0.23 7.34 -17.91
N ALA A 36 -0.49 7.97 -18.85
CA ALA A 36 -1.52 8.95 -18.49
C ALA A 36 -2.61 8.34 -17.62
N ALA A 37 -3.04 9.08 -16.59
CA ALA A 37 -4.05 8.61 -15.64
C ALA A 37 -5.34 8.15 -16.34
N GLU A 38 -5.77 8.83 -17.40
CA GLU A 38 -6.97 8.50 -18.16
C GLU A 38 -6.93 7.08 -18.71
N ILE A 39 -5.77 6.64 -19.21
CA ILE A 39 -5.60 5.29 -19.76
C ILE A 39 -5.76 4.25 -18.66
N ILE A 40 -5.16 4.49 -17.49
CA ILE A 40 -5.24 3.58 -16.34
C ILE A 40 -6.67 3.51 -15.81
N ILE A 41 -7.33 4.66 -15.68
CA ILE A 41 -8.72 4.72 -15.22
C ILE A 41 -9.64 3.97 -16.18
N ALA A 42 -9.46 4.16 -17.50
CA ALA A 42 -10.25 3.44 -18.50
C ALA A 42 -10.07 1.93 -18.38
N ARG A 43 -8.84 1.47 -18.09
CA ARG A 43 -8.57 0.05 -17.87
C ARG A 43 -9.26 -0.48 -16.62
N LEU A 44 -9.20 0.27 -15.53
CA LEU A 44 -9.87 -0.10 -14.26
C LEU A 44 -11.38 -0.23 -14.44
N GLN A 45 -11.99 0.64 -15.23
CA GLN A 45 -13.43 0.60 -15.50
C GLN A 45 -13.88 -0.65 -16.28
N GLN A 46 -12.95 -1.33 -16.97
CA GLN A 46 -13.22 -2.57 -17.68
C GLN A 46 -13.07 -3.81 -16.80
N MET A 47 -12.52 -3.67 -15.61
CA MET A 47 -12.25 -4.78 -14.70
C MET A 47 -13.45 -5.04 -13.80
N GLU A 48 -13.65 -6.32 -13.45
CA GLU A 48 -14.66 -6.71 -12.46
C GLU A 48 -14.04 -6.61 -11.06
N GLN A 49 -14.69 -5.89 -10.15
CA GLN A 49 -14.23 -5.68 -8.78
C GLN A 49 -12.75 -5.27 -8.73
N PRO A 50 -12.36 -4.16 -9.39
CA PRO A 50 -10.95 -3.78 -9.49
C PRO A 50 -10.41 -3.33 -8.14
N ILE A 51 -9.11 -3.65 -7.92
CA ILE A 51 -8.31 -3.07 -6.84
C ILE A 51 -7.13 -2.36 -7.50
N LEU A 52 -6.92 -1.10 -7.14
CA LEU A 52 -5.72 -0.37 -7.53
C LEU A 52 -4.65 -0.60 -6.46
N MET A 53 -3.52 -1.18 -6.85
CA MET A 53 -2.38 -1.38 -5.95
C MET A 53 -1.23 -0.47 -6.37
N LEU A 54 -0.70 0.28 -5.42
CA LEU A 54 0.39 1.24 -5.65
C LEU A 54 1.68 0.65 -5.10
N SER A 55 2.64 0.39 -5.99
CA SER A 55 3.88 -0.30 -5.65
C SER A 55 4.82 0.58 -4.84
N PRO A 56 5.83 -0.04 -4.18
CA PRO A 56 7.01 0.71 -3.73
C PRO A 56 7.68 1.44 -4.89
N GLY A 57 8.57 2.35 -4.57
CA GLY A 57 9.36 3.05 -5.56
C GLY A 57 10.31 4.07 -4.94
N PRO A 58 11.21 4.62 -5.74
CA PRO A 58 12.17 5.63 -5.27
C PRO A 58 11.56 7.03 -5.18
N GLY A 59 12.25 7.90 -4.47
CA GLY A 59 11.90 9.31 -4.40
C GLY A 59 10.72 9.62 -3.50
N THR A 60 9.95 10.63 -3.87
CA THR A 60 8.79 11.10 -3.12
C THR A 60 7.50 10.78 -3.88
N PRO A 61 6.37 10.68 -3.17
CA PRO A 61 5.09 10.41 -3.84
C PRO A 61 4.71 11.45 -4.89
N ALA A 62 5.03 12.72 -4.66
CA ALA A 62 4.71 13.81 -5.60
C ALA A 62 5.41 13.63 -6.95
N ASP A 63 6.58 12.98 -6.97
CA ASP A 63 7.39 12.77 -8.17
C ASP A 63 7.08 11.43 -8.87
N ALA A 64 6.06 10.71 -8.45
CA ALA A 64 5.75 9.37 -8.93
C ALA A 64 4.72 9.39 -10.08
N GLY A 65 4.98 10.19 -11.12
CA GLY A 65 4.15 10.22 -12.32
C GLY A 65 2.69 10.50 -12.04
N CYS A 66 1.79 9.65 -12.55
CA CYS A 66 0.34 9.84 -12.40
C CYS A 66 -0.24 9.37 -11.07
N MET A 67 0.58 8.83 -10.15
CA MET A 67 0.06 8.25 -8.91
C MET A 67 -0.75 9.24 -8.06
N PRO A 68 -0.29 10.49 -7.82
CA PRO A 68 -1.10 11.46 -7.05
C PRO A 68 -2.45 11.75 -7.69
N GLU A 69 -2.49 11.90 -9.02
CA GLU A 69 -3.73 12.15 -9.75
C GLU A 69 -4.69 10.96 -9.66
N LEU A 70 -4.18 9.74 -9.80
CA LEU A 70 -5.01 8.53 -9.66
C LEU A 70 -5.67 8.47 -8.28
N LEU A 71 -4.90 8.73 -7.22
CA LEU A 71 -5.44 8.75 -5.86
C LEU A 71 -6.53 9.80 -5.69
N GLN A 72 -6.29 11.02 -6.18
CA GLN A 72 -7.25 12.10 -6.07
C GLN A 72 -8.56 11.75 -6.77
N ARG A 73 -8.51 11.11 -7.93
CA ARG A 73 -9.67 10.79 -8.76
C ARG A 73 -10.39 9.52 -8.32
N LEU A 74 -9.68 8.54 -7.76
CA LEU A 74 -10.22 7.18 -7.54
C LEU A 74 -10.52 6.85 -6.07
N ARG A 75 -9.98 7.60 -5.12
CA ARG A 75 -10.29 7.32 -3.70
C ARG A 75 -11.79 7.50 -3.45
N GLY A 76 -12.38 6.52 -2.79
CA GLY A 76 -13.81 6.47 -2.58
C GLY A 76 -14.60 5.88 -3.76
N GLN A 77 -13.94 5.63 -4.90
CA GLN A 77 -14.57 5.02 -6.08
C GLN A 77 -14.27 3.52 -6.17
N MET A 78 -13.12 3.10 -5.71
CA MET A 78 -12.69 1.70 -5.69
C MET A 78 -11.64 1.49 -4.60
N PRO A 79 -11.42 0.23 -4.18
CA PRO A 79 -10.37 -0.05 -3.20
C PRO A 79 -8.98 0.30 -3.72
N ILE A 80 -8.15 0.87 -2.85
CA ILE A 80 -6.76 1.22 -3.15
C ILE A 80 -5.86 0.71 -2.03
N ILE A 81 -4.79 0.01 -2.41
CA ILE A 81 -3.79 -0.52 -1.47
C ILE A 81 -2.44 0.07 -1.86
N GLY A 82 -1.76 0.74 -0.93
CA GLY A 82 -0.45 1.33 -1.18
C GLY A 82 0.64 0.70 -0.34
N ILE A 83 1.81 0.47 -0.96
CA ILE A 83 2.97 -0.13 -0.28
C ILE A 83 4.14 0.84 -0.37
N CYS A 84 4.74 1.18 0.76
CA CYS A 84 5.89 2.07 0.92
C CYS A 84 5.61 3.44 0.27
N LEU A 85 6.11 3.70 -0.95
CA LEU A 85 5.82 4.93 -1.68
C LEU A 85 4.31 5.13 -1.90
N GLY A 86 3.59 4.06 -2.22
CA GLY A 86 2.14 4.08 -2.38
C GLY A 86 1.40 4.43 -1.09
N HIS A 87 1.87 3.94 0.04
CA HIS A 87 1.36 4.32 1.36
C HIS A 87 1.58 5.81 1.64
N GLN A 88 2.77 6.31 1.35
CA GLN A 88 3.09 7.72 1.53
C GLN A 88 2.20 8.61 0.66
N ALA A 89 1.93 8.19 -0.57
CA ALA A 89 1.00 8.88 -1.46
C ALA A 89 -0.42 8.94 -0.88
N ILE A 90 -0.88 7.87 -0.26
CA ILE A 90 -2.18 7.83 0.42
C ILE A 90 -2.22 8.84 1.57
N VAL A 91 -1.18 8.87 2.40
CA VAL A 91 -1.10 9.83 3.51
C VAL A 91 -1.24 11.26 2.99
N GLU A 92 -0.49 11.62 1.94
CA GLU A 92 -0.55 12.95 1.34
C GLU A 92 -1.91 13.24 0.70
N ALA A 93 -2.50 12.26 0.01
CA ALA A 93 -3.79 12.43 -0.66
C ALA A 93 -4.93 12.77 0.30
N TYR A 94 -4.83 12.32 1.55
CA TYR A 94 -5.82 12.62 2.59
C TYR A 94 -5.45 13.84 3.44
N GLY A 95 -4.33 14.50 3.14
CA GLY A 95 -3.94 15.75 3.80
C GLY A 95 -2.89 15.58 4.89
N GLY A 96 -2.30 14.39 5.03
CA GLY A 96 -1.18 14.16 5.94
C GLY A 96 0.14 14.67 5.36
N HIS A 97 1.21 14.49 6.10
CA HIS A 97 2.56 14.93 5.72
C HIS A 97 3.49 13.72 5.57
N VAL A 98 4.41 13.81 4.62
CA VAL A 98 5.49 12.84 4.43
C VAL A 98 6.83 13.57 4.50
N GLY A 99 7.71 13.10 5.39
CA GLY A 99 9.01 13.72 5.62
C GLY A 99 10.04 12.72 6.10
N GLN A 100 11.21 13.20 6.48
CA GLN A 100 12.34 12.36 6.92
C GLN A 100 11.98 11.55 8.16
N ALA A 101 12.34 10.27 8.15
CA ALA A 101 12.12 9.36 9.28
C ALA A 101 13.20 9.48 10.36
N GLY A 102 14.27 10.22 10.11
CA GLY A 102 15.41 10.34 11.02
C GLY A 102 16.46 9.26 10.83
N GLU A 103 16.18 8.21 10.07
CA GLU A 103 17.12 7.14 9.74
C GLU A 103 16.84 6.62 8.34
N ILE A 104 17.87 6.10 7.68
CA ILE A 104 17.75 5.42 6.39
C ILE A 104 17.81 3.92 6.63
N LEU A 105 16.82 3.19 6.12
CA LEU A 105 16.67 1.75 6.34
C LEU A 105 16.77 0.99 5.03
N HIS A 106 17.60 -0.05 5.02
CA HIS A 106 17.79 -0.94 3.87
C HIS A 106 17.64 -2.39 4.34
N GLY A 107 16.42 -2.94 4.21
CA GLY A 107 16.16 -4.34 4.50
C GLY A 107 16.28 -4.72 5.98
N LYS A 108 15.93 -3.82 6.87
CA LYS A 108 15.95 -4.08 8.30
C LYS A 108 14.63 -4.65 8.76
N ALA A 109 14.68 -5.77 9.49
CA ALA A 109 13.50 -6.32 10.16
C ALA A 109 13.18 -5.48 11.41
N SER A 110 11.90 -5.15 11.59
CA SER A 110 11.39 -4.42 12.74
C SER A 110 10.08 -5.05 13.18
N SER A 111 9.78 -4.98 14.47
CA SER A 111 8.53 -5.51 15.00
C SER A 111 7.55 -4.36 15.21
N ILE A 112 6.43 -4.40 14.50
CA ILE A 112 5.38 -3.38 14.60
C ILE A 112 4.26 -3.85 15.51
N THR A 113 3.58 -2.93 16.17
CA THR A 113 2.33 -3.20 16.87
C THR A 113 1.16 -2.75 16.00
N HIS A 114 0.07 -3.51 16.03
CA HIS A 114 -1.13 -3.23 15.24
C HIS A 114 -2.40 -3.37 16.08
N ASP A 115 -3.54 -2.97 15.50
CA ASP A 115 -4.82 -2.93 16.20
C ASP A 115 -5.60 -4.24 16.20
N ASN A 116 -5.07 -5.28 15.56
CA ASN A 116 -5.70 -6.61 15.45
C ASN A 116 -7.08 -6.57 14.77
N GLN A 117 -7.31 -5.60 13.91
CA GLN A 117 -8.58 -5.43 13.20
C GLN A 117 -8.35 -5.43 11.68
N GLY A 118 -9.44 -5.71 10.93
CA GLY A 118 -9.38 -5.72 9.48
C GLY A 118 -8.30 -6.65 8.95
N MET A 119 -7.38 -6.12 8.15
CA MET A 119 -6.28 -6.90 7.56
C MET A 119 -5.32 -7.49 8.59
N PHE A 120 -5.26 -6.93 9.80
CA PHE A 120 -4.37 -7.43 10.86
C PHE A 120 -5.05 -8.42 11.81
N ALA A 121 -6.32 -8.74 11.60
CA ALA A 121 -7.08 -9.61 12.52
C ALA A 121 -6.41 -10.99 12.64
N GLY A 122 -6.14 -11.42 13.88
CA GLY A 122 -5.55 -12.71 14.18
C GLY A 122 -4.07 -12.85 13.85
N MET A 123 -3.39 -11.78 13.49
CA MET A 123 -1.96 -11.82 13.17
C MET A 123 -1.11 -11.65 14.42
N ALA A 124 0.15 -12.12 14.34
CA ALA A 124 1.11 -11.93 15.44
C ALA A 124 1.22 -10.45 15.82
N ASN A 125 1.30 -10.17 17.12
CA ASN A 125 1.42 -8.79 17.61
C ASN A 125 2.37 -8.76 18.82
N PRO A 126 3.61 -8.26 18.66
CA PRO A 126 4.13 -7.54 17.52
C PRO A 126 4.37 -8.43 16.28
N LEU A 127 4.39 -7.80 15.11
CA LEU A 127 4.56 -8.47 13.83
C LEU A 127 5.91 -8.07 13.21
N PRO A 128 6.79 -9.04 12.87
CA PRO A 128 8.04 -8.73 12.18
C PRO A 128 7.78 -8.34 10.73
N VAL A 129 8.34 -7.20 10.30
CA VAL A 129 8.19 -6.66 8.95
C VAL A 129 9.51 -6.12 8.41
N ALA A 130 9.64 -6.08 7.09
CA ALA A 130 10.78 -5.52 6.41
C ALA A 130 10.57 -4.02 6.12
N ARG A 131 11.60 -3.22 6.42
CA ARG A 131 11.57 -1.76 6.20
C ARG A 131 12.69 -1.35 5.25
N TYR A 132 12.34 -0.51 4.25
CA TYR A 132 13.25 0.00 3.22
C TYR A 132 12.91 1.47 2.93
N HIS A 133 12.81 2.32 3.95
CA HIS A 133 12.33 3.69 3.74
C HIS A 133 13.15 4.72 4.52
N SER A 134 13.29 5.92 3.94
CA SER A 134 13.85 7.09 4.59
C SER A 134 12.81 8.15 4.93
N LEU A 135 11.61 8.02 4.37
CA LEU A 135 10.47 8.91 4.60
C LEU A 135 9.39 8.21 5.41
N VAL A 136 8.62 8.99 6.14
CA VAL A 136 7.53 8.48 6.98
C VAL A 136 6.36 9.47 6.96
N GLY A 137 5.13 8.92 7.07
CA GLY A 137 3.92 9.73 7.21
C GLY A 137 3.77 10.30 8.61
N SER A 138 3.25 11.51 8.70
CA SER A 138 2.93 12.16 9.97
C SER A 138 1.71 13.07 9.78
N ASN A 139 1.25 13.69 10.87
CA ASN A 139 0.05 14.55 10.85
C ASN A 139 -1.12 13.87 10.15
N ILE A 140 -1.38 12.63 10.54
CA ILE A 140 -2.40 11.79 9.90
C ILE A 140 -3.77 12.42 10.15
N PRO A 141 -4.54 12.72 9.08
CA PRO A 141 -5.85 13.35 9.22
C PRO A 141 -6.89 12.43 9.84
N ALA A 142 -7.95 13.00 10.38
CA ALA A 142 -8.98 12.28 11.13
C ALA A 142 -9.69 11.18 10.31
N GLY A 143 -9.73 11.30 8.99
CA GLY A 143 -10.35 10.29 8.11
C GLY A 143 -9.55 8.99 7.98
N LEU A 144 -8.26 9.02 8.31
CA LEU A 144 -7.40 7.84 8.28
C LEU A 144 -7.20 7.31 9.69
N THR A 145 -7.38 5.99 9.87
CA THR A 145 -7.03 5.29 11.09
C THR A 145 -5.59 4.79 10.97
N VAL A 146 -4.74 5.13 11.94
CA VAL A 146 -3.41 4.53 12.05
C VAL A 146 -3.60 3.17 12.70
N ASN A 147 -3.38 2.09 11.93
CA ASN A 147 -3.65 0.74 12.40
C ASN A 147 -2.38 -0.07 12.71
N ALA A 148 -1.19 0.50 12.49
CA ALA A 148 0.07 -0.10 12.94
C ALA A 148 1.13 0.98 13.16
N ARG A 149 2.02 0.74 14.13
CA ARG A 149 3.11 1.65 14.51
C ARG A 149 4.38 0.88 14.86
N PHE A 150 5.51 1.56 14.68
CA PHE A 150 6.80 1.17 15.27
C PHE A 150 7.23 2.32 16.17
N GLY A 151 7.08 2.15 17.51
CA GLY A 151 7.17 3.28 18.43
C GLY A 151 6.12 4.33 18.06
N ASP A 152 6.56 5.56 17.82
CA ASP A 152 5.66 6.65 17.39
C ASP A 152 5.52 6.74 15.87
N MET A 153 6.27 5.94 15.13
CA MET A 153 6.28 5.97 13.67
C MET A 153 5.05 5.25 13.11
N VAL A 154 4.34 5.93 12.20
CA VAL A 154 3.19 5.37 11.51
C VAL A 154 3.65 4.31 10.51
N MET A 155 3.14 3.09 10.64
CA MET A 155 3.53 1.97 9.79
C MET A 155 2.39 1.46 8.91
N ALA A 156 1.15 1.79 9.23
CA ALA A 156 0.00 1.48 8.39
C ALA A 156 -1.14 2.45 8.67
N VAL A 157 -1.95 2.70 7.64
CA VAL A 157 -3.17 3.50 7.72
C VAL A 157 -4.30 2.82 6.96
N ARG A 158 -5.55 3.10 7.34
CA ARG A 158 -6.72 2.66 6.58
C ARG A 158 -7.85 3.69 6.63
N HIS A 159 -8.64 3.71 5.59
CA HIS A 159 -9.91 4.42 5.51
C HIS A 159 -11.00 3.39 5.25
N ASP A 160 -11.80 3.08 6.26
CA ASP A 160 -12.74 1.95 6.18
C ASP A 160 -13.85 2.18 5.15
N GLU A 161 -14.39 3.39 5.07
CA GLU A 161 -15.46 3.71 4.13
C GLU A 161 -14.99 3.67 2.67
N HIS A 162 -13.84 4.25 2.38
CA HIS A 162 -13.28 4.28 1.02
C HIS A 162 -12.60 2.98 0.62
N ARG A 163 -12.34 2.08 1.57
CA ARG A 163 -11.51 0.87 1.35
C ARG A 163 -10.14 1.21 0.80
N VAL A 164 -9.49 2.17 1.41
CA VAL A 164 -8.13 2.58 1.08
C VAL A 164 -7.23 2.25 2.28
N CYS A 165 -6.11 1.61 2.03
CA CYS A 165 -5.13 1.30 3.08
C CYS A 165 -3.71 1.38 2.56
N GLY A 166 -2.75 1.56 3.48
CA GLY A 166 -1.34 1.64 3.13
C GLY A 166 -0.46 0.99 4.18
N PHE A 167 0.64 0.42 3.71
CA PHE A 167 1.69 -0.15 4.55
C PHE A 167 3.01 0.54 4.24
N GLN A 168 3.70 1.07 5.27
CA GLN A 168 5.02 1.65 5.11
C GLN A 168 6.07 0.58 4.87
N PHE A 169 5.86 -0.62 5.37
CA PHE A 169 6.74 -1.76 5.21
C PHE A 169 6.39 -2.57 3.95
N HIS A 170 7.21 -3.57 3.65
CA HIS A 170 7.09 -4.43 2.47
C HIS A 170 6.51 -5.79 2.84
N PRO A 171 5.20 -6.04 2.66
CA PRO A 171 4.63 -7.36 2.94
C PRO A 171 5.13 -8.45 1.99
N GLU A 172 5.62 -8.08 0.80
CA GLU A 172 6.15 -9.00 -0.20
C GLU A 172 7.58 -9.47 0.12
N SER A 173 8.28 -8.81 1.05
CA SER A 173 9.64 -9.18 1.42
C SER A 173 9.67 -10.47 2.23
N ILE A 174 10.69 -11.30 2.01
CA ILE A 174 10.92 -12.52 2.79
C ILE A 174 11.11 -12.24 4.29
N LEU A 175 11.54 -11.04 4.64
CA LEU A 175 11.73 -10.63 6.04
C LEU A 175 10.40 -10.32 6.75
N THR A 176 9.31 -10.17 6.01
CA THR A 176 7.97 -10.03 6.58
C THR A 176 7.36 -11.42 6.70
N THR A 177 7.49 -12.03 7.87
CA THR A 177 7.23 -13.46 8.07
C THR A 177 5.78 -13.88 7.79
N GLN A 178 4.80 -13.01 8.01
CA GLN A 178 3.39 -13.27 7.71
C GLN A 178 2.88 -12.40 6.55
N GLY A 179 3.78 -11.99 5.66
CA GLY A 179 3.44 -11.07 4.57
C GLY A 179 2.39 -11.59 3.61
N ALA A 180 2.49 -12.86 3.21
CA ALA A 180 1.52 -13.47 2.31
C ALA A 180 0.11 -13.48 2.92
N ARG A 181 0.00 -13.83 4.19
CA ARG A 181 -1.28 -13.82 4.91
C ARG A 181 -1.84 -12.40 5.03
N LEU A 182 -0.98 -11.43 5.33
CA LEU A 182 -1.38 -10.03 5.41
C LEU A 182 -1.94 -9.54 4.08
N LEU A 183 -1.27 -9.84 2.96
CA LEU A 183 -1.74 -9.46 1.63
C LEU A 183 -3.12 -10.07 1.35
N GLU A 184 -3.31 -11.36 1.61
CA GLU A 184 -4.61 -12.01 1.39
C GLU A 184 -5.71 -11.42 2.26
N GLN A 185 -5.43 -11.16 3.54
CA GLN A 185 -6.40 -10.52 4.44
C GLN A 185 -6.71 -9.08 4.00
N THR A 186 -5.72 -8.38 3.45
CA THR A 186 -5.90 -7.02 2.93
C THR A 186 -6.79 -7.01 1.70
N LEU A 187 -6.59 -7.93 0.76
CA LEU A 187 -7.45 -8.06 -0.42
C LEU A 187 -8.89 -8.40 -0.03
N ALA A 188 -9.06 -9.31 0.92
CA ALA A 188 -10.39 -9.67 1.44
C ALA A 188 -11.06 -8.45 2.10
N TRP A 189 -10.32 -7.69 2.91
CA TRP A 189 -10.84 -6.47 3.52
C TRP A 189 -11.25 -5.44 2.46
N ALA A 190 -10.43 -5.26 1.43
CA ALA A 190 -10.68 -4.29 0.37
C ALA A 190 -11.97 -4.59 -0.40
N LEU A 191 -12.27 -5.87 -0.61
CA LEU A 191 -13.46 -6.32 -1.35
C LEU A 191 -14.68 -6.58 -0.47
N ALA A 192 -14.55 -6.51 0.84
CA ALA A 192 -15.67 -6.71 1.76
C ALA A 192 -16.70 -5.57 1.61
N LYS A 193 -18.00 -5.95 1.66
CA LYS A 193 -19.10 -4.98 1.57
C LYS A 193 -19.61 -4.59 2.95
#